data_a001493e5e5a0e30c8bc61ff75ce85ca
#
_entry.id   a001493e5e5a0e30c8bc61ff75ce85ca
#
_cell.length_a   1.000
_cell.length_b   1.000
_cell.length_c   1.000
_cell.angle_alpha   90.00
_cell.angle_beta   90.00
_cell.angle_gamma   90.00
#
_symmetry.space_group_name_H-M   'P 1'
#
loop_
_entity.id
_entity.type
_entity.pdbx_description
1 polymer ?
#
loop_
_entity_poly.entity_id
_entity_poly.type
_entity_poly.pdbx_seq_one_letter_code
_entity_poly.pdbx_strand_id
1 'polypeptide(L)'
;GVADCTAQLAQALGGLLQPSDALVCPWRNDGHPDHEATGHACAEVARQVGCRLLELPIWTWHWATPEDPQVPWHRAAALALAPEQLALKRQALACFHSQLLPDPSTGKEAILPAWATARLLRPFEVVFV
;
A
#
# COMPACT_ATOMS: atom_id res chain seq x y z
N GLY A 1 1.40 1.93 17.79
CA GLY A 1 1.34 1.85 16.31
C GLY A 1 0.70 3.10 15.73
N VAL A 2 0.60 3.16 14.41
CA VAL A 2 -0.07 4.29 13.71
C VAL A 2 -1.54 4.41 14.12
N ALA A 3 -2.18 3.29 14.43
CA ALA A 3 -3.56 3.25 14.90
C ALA A 3 -3.81 4.12 16.14
N ASP A 4 -2.80 4.26 17.01
CA ASP A 4 -2.89 5.09 18.23
C ASP A 4 -2.67 6.58 17.98
N CYS A 5 -2.20 6.97 16.78
CA CYS A 5 -1.78 8.31 16.40
C CYS A 5 -2.52 8.86 15.16
N THR A 6 -3.64 8.27 14.79
CA THR A 6 -4.39 8.63 13.56
C THR A 6 -4.75 10.11 13.50
N ALA A 7 -5.17 10.71 14.62
CA ALA A 7 -5.54 12.12 14.68
C ALA A 7 -4.32 13.05 14.50
N GLN A 8 -3.17 12.70 15.12
CA GLN A 8 -1.92 13.46 14.96
C GLN A 8 -1.41 13.37 13.53
N LEU A 9 -1.50 12.19 12.89
CA LEU A 9 -1.15 12.00 11.50
C LEU A 9 -2.02 12.87 10.59
N ALA A 10 -3.33 12.86 10.78
CA ALA A 10 -4.26 13.68 10.00
C ALA A 10 -3.96 15.18 10.17
N GLN A 11 -3.69 15.64 11.39
CA GLN A 11 -3.32 17.03 11.66
C GLN A 11 -2.02 17.43 10.95
N ALA A 12 -0.99 16.58 11.01
CA ALA A 12 0.30 16.85 10.37
C ALA A 12 0.15 16.91 8.83
N LEU A 13 -0.58 15.98 8.24
CA LEU A 13 -0.84 15.95 6.79
C LEU A 13 -1.64 17.17 6.34
N GLY A 14 -2.67 17.58 7.09
CA GLY A 14 -3.49 18.74 6.76
C GLY A 14 -2.69 20.05 6.70
N GLY A 15 -1.61 20.16 7.46
CA GLY A 15 -0.68 21.30 7.41
C GLY A 15 0.28 21.30 6.20
N LEU A 16 0.40 20.18 5.49
CA LEU A 16 1.34 20.02 4.39
C LEU A 16 0.67 20.03 3.00
N LEU A 17 -0.60 19.59 2.94
CA LEU A 17 -1.30 19.34 1.68
C LEU A 17 -2.03 20.57 1.14
N GLN A 18 -2.11 20.64 -0.19
CA GLN A 18 -2.86 21.63 -0.96
C GLN A 18 -3.85 20.93 -1.90
N PRO A 19 -4.92 21.60 -2.36
CA PRO A 19 -5.90 21.02 -3.29
C PRO A 19 -5.31 20.47 -4.60
N SER A 20 -4.17 21.02 -5.04
CA SER A 20 -3.46 20.57 -6.24
C SER A 20 -2.66 19.28 -6.07
N ASP A 21 -2.50 18.80 -4.83
CA ASP A 21 -1.69 17.62 -4.55
C ASP A 21 -2.44 16.33 -4.86
N ALA A 22 -1.67 15.25 -5.02
CA ALA A 22 -2.15 13.89 -5.03
C ALA A 22 -1.56 13.15 -3.84
N LEU A 23 -2.41 12.74 -2.91
CA LEU A 23 -2.02 11.96 -1.74
C LEU A 23 -2.08 10.47 -2.06
N VAL A 24 -0.95 9.78 -1.88
CA VAL A 24 -0.85 8.32 -2.06
C VAL A 24 -0.68 7.68 -0.69
N CYS A 25 -1.49 6.68 -0.38
CA CYS A 25 -1.45 5.98 0.90
C CYS A 25 -1.85 4.50 0.78
N PRO A 26 -1.62 3.66 1.81
CA PRO A 26 -2.19 2.33 1.87
C PRO A 26 -3.73 2.38 1.81
N TRP A 27 -4.33 1.35 1.23
CA TRP A 27 -5.78 1.23 1.18
C TRP A 27 -6.37 1.09 2.60
N ARG A 28 -7.46 1.82 2.87
CA ARG A 28 -8.10 1.89 4.20
C ARG A 28 -8.80 0.60 4.66
N ASN A 29 -8.89 -0.44 3.79
CA ASN A 29 -9.40 -1.77 4.14
C ASN A 29 -8.39 -2.85 3.73
N ASP A 30 -7.09 -2.57 3.87
CA ASP A 30 -5.98 -3.41 3.39
C ASP A 30 -5.76 -4.67 4.24
N GLY A 31 -6.37 -4.77 5.43
CA GLY A 31 -6.24 -5.90 6.34
C GLY A 31 -5.02 -5.82 7.27
N HIS A 32 -4.30 -4.69 7.30
CA HIS A 32 -3.23 -4.42 8.25
C HIS A 32 -3.55 -3.18 9.10
N PRO A 33 -3.51 -3.25 10.45
CA PRO A 33 -3.96 -2.16 11.32
C PRO A 33 -3.32 -0.80 11.03
N ASP A 34 -2.00 -0.76 10.81
CA ASP A 34 -1.29 0.49 10.52
C ASP A 34 -1.62 1.03 9.11
N HIS A 35 -1.87 0.15 8.12
CA HIS A 35 -2.30 0.57 6.79
C HIS A 35 -3.69 1.18 6.83
N GLU A 36 -4.62 0.53 7.51
CA GLU A 36 -6.00 0.98 7.64
C GLU A 36 -6.07 2.32 8.37
N ALA A 37 -5.37 2.45 9.51
CA ALA A 37 -5.31 3.70 10.25
C ALA A 37 -4.73 4.84 9.39
N THR A 38 -3.65 4.57 8.66
CA THR A 38 -3.04 5.54 7.73
C THR A 38 -4.01 5.90 6.60
N GLY A 39 -4.62 4.90 5.97
CA GLY A 39 -5.58 5.09 4.88
C GLY A 39 -6.79 5.92 5.31
N HIS A 40 -7.34 5.66 6.49
CA HIS A 40 -8.44 6.44 7.03
C HIS A 40 -8.05 7.90 7.33
N ALA A 41 -6.88 8.13 7.95
CA ALA A 41 -6.37 9.48 8.18
C ALA A 41 -6.18 10.25 6.87
N CYS A 42 -5.55 9.60 5.87
CA CYS A 42 -5.32 10.19 4.55
C CYS A 42 -6.64 10.51 3.81
N ALA A 43 -7.62 9.62 3.87
CA ALA A 43 -8.91 9.83 3.23
C ALA A 43 -9.66 11.03 3.85
N GLU A 44 -9.65 11.17 5.15
CA GLU A 44 -10.27 12.29 5.84
C GLU A 44 -9.59 13.62 5.47
N VAL A 45 -8.26 13.65 5.50
CA VAL A 45 -7.50 14.86 5.15
C VAL A 45 -7.68 15.23 3.67
N ALA A 46 -7.63 14.26 2.76
CA ALA A 46 -7.84 14.51 1.34
C ALA A 46 -9.22 15.12 1.07
N ARG A 47 -10.25 14.63 1.78
CA ARG A 47 -11.62 15.18 1.72
C ARG A 47 -11.69 16.62 2.26
N GLN A 48 -11.01 16.93 3.37
CA GLN A 48 -10.98 18.25 3.98
C GLN A 48 -10.24 19.26 3.12
N VAL A 49 -9.08 18.89 2.59
CA VAL A 49 -8.23 19.74 1.74
C VAL A 49 -8.78 19.85 0.32
N GLY A 50 -9.53 18.84 -0.14
CA GLY A 50 -10.03 18.76 -1.52
C GLY A 50 -8.94 18.29 -2.51
N CYS A 51 -7.93 17.56 -2.05
CA CYS A 51 -6.90 17.00 -2.90
C CYS A 51 -7.27 15.58 -3.38
N ARG A 52 -6.55 15.11 -4.41
CA ARG A 52 -6.74 13.77 -4.96
C ARG A 52 -6.20 12.71 -4.02
N LEU A 53 -6.96 11.62 -3.83
CA LEU A 53 -6.52 10.45 -3.06
C LEU A 53 -6.30 9.25 -3.99
N LEU A 54 -5.19 8.56 -3.81
CA LEU A 54 -4.84 7.30 -4.46
C LEU A 54 -4.50 6.27 -3.38
N GLU A 55 -5.26 5.18 -3.31
CA GLU A 55 -5.07 4.14 -2.30
C GLU A 55 -4.39 2.92 -2.92
N LEU A 56 -3.39 2.38 -2.23
CA LEU A 56 -2.61 1.24 -2.70
C LEU A 56 -2.97 -0.03 -1.93
N PRO A 57 -3.39 -1.11 -2.60
CA PRO A 57 -3.47 -2.43 -1.98
C PRO A 57 -2.05 -2.96 -1.73
N ILE A 58 -1.71 -3.21 -0.47
CA ILE A 58 -0.39 -3.68 -0.05
C ILE A 58 -0.54 -5.06 0.61
N TRP A 59 -1.13 -5.12 1.81
CA TRP A 59 -1.40 -6.37 2.51
C TRP A 59 -2.50 -7.19 1.84
N THR A 60 -3.38 -6.55 1.09
CA THR A 60 -4.39 -7.14 0.23
C THR A 60 -3.85 -8.30 -0.62
N TRP A 61 -2.61 -8.19 -1.12
CA TRP A 61 -1.98 -9.24 -1.93
C TRP A 61 -1.66 -10.53 -1.16
N HIS A 62 -1.77 -10.54 0.16
CA HIS A 62 -1.61 -11.72 1.00
C HIS A 62 -2.91 -12.50 1.17
N TRP A 63 -4.05 -11.83 1.22
CA TRP A 63 -5.32 -12.46 1.55
C TRP A 63 -6.35 -12.47 0.41
N ALA A 64 -6.33 -11.49 -0.49
CA ALA A 64 -7.33 -11.40 -1.54
C ALA A 64 -7.20 -12.53 -2.58
N THR A 65 -8.33 -13.07 -2.98
CA THR A 65 -8.45 -14.00 -4.10
C THR A 65 -8.87 -13.25 -5.38
N PRO A 66 -8.70 -13.84 -6.57
CA PRO A 66 -9.27 -13.26 -7.79
C PRO A 66 -10.77 -12.99 -7.63
N GLU A 67 -11.21 -11.82 -8.04
CA GLU A 67 -12.62 -11.38 -7.97
C GLU A 67 -13.17 -11.28 -6.53
N ASP A 68 -12.31 -11.20 -5.50
CA ASP A 68 -12.73 -11.07 -4.12
C ASP A 68 -13.70 -9.89 -3.94
N PRO A 69 -14.93 -10.11 -3.45
CA PRO A 69 -15.95 -9.06 -3.36
C PRO A 69 -15.63 -7.97 -2.32
N GLN A 70 -14.67 -8.22 -1.42
CA GLN A 70 -14.21 -7.23 -0.45
C GLN A 70 -13.31 -6.16 -1.09
N VAL A 71 -12.70 -6.49 -2.24
CA VAL A 71 -11.81 -5.57 -2.96
C VAL A 71 -12.62 -4.74 -3.97
N PRO A 72 -12.48 -3.41 -3.96
CA PRO A 72 -13.24 -2.52 -4.83
C PRO A 72 -12.67 -2.50 -6.27
N TRP A 73 -12.73 -3.62 -6.97
CA TRP A 73 -12.17 -3.79 -8.32
C TRP A 73 -12.66 -2.74 -9.32
N HIS A 74 -13.89 -2.22 -9.14
CA HIS A 74 -14.46 -1.15 -9.96
C HIS A 74 -13.72 0.19 -9.82
N ARG A 75 -12.94 0.37 -8.75
CA ARG A 75 -12.08 1.53 -8.51
C ARG A 75 -10.62 1.29 -8.93
N ALA A 76 -10.27 0.06 -9.30
CA ALA A 76 -8.90 -0.30 -9.60
C ALA A 76 -8.47 0.29 -10.95
N ALA A 77 -7.33 0.95 -10.94
CA ALA A 77 -6.61 1.39 -12.12
C ALA A 77 -5.22 0.74 -12.14
N ALA A 78 -4.76 0.35 -13.31
CA ALA A 78 -3.41 -0.19 -13.50
C ALA A 78 -2.48 0.91 -14.03
N LEU A 79 -1.36 1.13 -13.34
CA LEU A 79 -0.29 2.00 -13.79
C LEU A 79 0.82 1.14 -14.40
N ALA A 80 0.97 1.16 -15.71
CA ALA A 80 2.00 0.40 -16.41
C ALA A 80 3.41 0.84 -15.99
N LEU A 81 4.30 -0.14 -15.79
CA LEU A 81 5.71 0.08 -15.50
C LEU A 81 6.54 -0.19 -16.76
N ALA A 82 7.44 0.74 -17.09
CA ALA A 82 8.46 0.48 -18.10
C ALA A 82 9.41 -0.64 -17.63
N PRO A 83 10.06 -1.37 -18.55
CA PRO A 83 10.98 -2.46 -18.19
C PRO A 83 12.07 -2.04 -17.20
N GLU A 84 12.59 -0.82 -17.35
CA GLU A 84 13.62 -0.24 -16.47
C GLU A 84 13.08 0.00 -15.05
N GLN A 85 11.84 0.48 -14.94
CA GLN A 85 11.16 0.69 -13.65
C GLN A 85 10.91 -0.64 -12.93
N LEU A 86 10.47 -1.67 -13.67
CA LEU A 86 10.30 -3.01 -13.12
C LEU A 86 11.64 -3.61 -12.67
N ALA A 87 12.72 -3.39 -13.42
CA ALA A 87 14.06 -3.84 -13.04
C ALA A 87 14.52 -3.17 -11.75
N LEU A 88 14.33 -1.86 -11.59
CA LEU A 88 14.63 -1.12 -10.35
C LEU A 88 13.77 -1.61 -9.19
N LYS A 89 12.50 -1.87 -9.41
CA LYS A 89 11.60 -2.44 -8.39
C LYS A 89 12.08 -3.80 -7.89
N ARG A 90 12.55 -4.67 -8.79
CA ARG A 90 13.14 -5.97 -8.43
C ARG A 90 14.38 -5.81 -7.57
N GLN A 91 15.28 -4.89 -7.93
CA GLN A 91 16.49 -4.59 -7.16
C GLN A 91 16.13 -4.03 -5.77
N ALA A 92 15.20 -3.09 -5.69
CA ALA A 92 14.72 -2.53 -4.44
C ALA A 92 14.12 -3.62 -3.53
N LEU A 93 13.25 -4.48 -4.06
CA LEU A 93 12.66 -5.58 -3.31
C LEU A 93 13.72 -6.52 -2.74
N ALA A 94 14.77 -6.85 -3.53
CA ALA A 94 15.85 -7.73 -3.09
C ALA A 94 16.62 -7.21 -1.86
N CYS A 95 16.54 -5.92 -1.55
CA CYS A 95 17.16 -5.34 -0.36
C CYS A 95 16.38 -5.61 0.95
N PHE A 96 15.12 -6.06 0.86
CA PHE A 96 14.27 -6.31 2.03
C PHE A 96 14.46 -7.74 2.58
N HIS A 97 15.68 -8.05 3.01
CA HIS A 97 16.07 -9.40 3.49
C HIS A 97 15.17 -9.89 4.62
N SER A 98 14.82 -9.04 5.58
CA SER A 98 13.92 -9.38 6.69
C SER A 98 12.48 -9.73 6.27
N GLN A 99 12.10 -9.40 5.05
CA GLN A 99 10.78 -9.72 4.49
C GLN A 99 10.82 -10.97 3.61
N LEU A 100 11.96 -11.20 2.96
CA LEU A 100 12.14 -12.25 1.96
C LEU A 100 12.71 -13.55 2.53
N LEU A 101 13.37 -13.48 3.68
CA LEU A 101 14.02 -14.65 4.30
C LEU A 101 13.28 -15.05 5.58
N PRO A 102 13.28 -16.34 5.93
CA PRO A 102 12.82 -16.78 7.24
C PRO A 102 13.61 -16.11 8.36
N ASP A 103 12.95 -15.84 9.47
CA ASP A 103 13.62 -15.30 10.66
C ASP A 103 14.29 -16.42 11.47
N PRO A 104 15.62 -16.52 11.46
CA PRO A 104 16.33 -17.60 12.16
C PRO A 104 16.21 -17.52 13.69
N SER A 105 15.85 -16.34 14.23
CA SER A 105 15.72 -16.13 15.68
C SER A 105 14.39 -16.64 16.22
N THR A 106 13.34 -16.62 15.41
CA THR A 106 11.98 -17.01 15.81
C THR A 106 11.47 -18.26 15.09
N GLY A 107 12.17 -18.70 14.03
CA GLY A 107 11.73 -19.78 13.16
C GLY A 107 10.50 -19.46 12.30
N LYS A 108 10.13 -18.19 12.20
CA LYS A 108 9.01 -17.75 11.36
C LYS A 108 9.41 -17.75 9.89
N GLU A 109 8.49 -18.17 9.05
CA GLU A 109 8.62 -18.10 7.59
C GLU A 109 8.72 -16.65 7.09
N ALA A 110 9.20 -16.49 5.84
CA ALA A 110 9.29 -15.19 5.19
C ALA A 110 7.91 -14.50 5.13
N ILE A 111 7.88 -13.21 5.43
CA ILE A 111 6.65 -12.38 5.34
C ILE A 111 6.19 -12.27 3.88
N LEU A 112 7.15 -12.17 2.94
CA LEU A 112 6.91 -12.14 1.50
C LEU A 112 7.40 -13.43 0.84
N PRO A 113 6.62 -14.52 0.88
CA PRO A 113 6.96 -15.75 0.18
C PRO A 113 6.93 -15.55 -1.35
N ALA A 114 7.47 -16.51 -2.10
CA ALA A 114 7.62 -16.39 -3.55
C ALA A 114 6.32 -16.05 -4.30
N TRP A 115 5.18 -16.59 -3.87
CA TRP A 115 3.88 -16.28 -4.47
C TRP A 115 3.44 -14.83 -4.22
N ALA A 116 3.75 -14.25 -3.05
CA ALA A 116 3.45 -12.85 -2.73
C ALA A 116 4.36 -11.91 -3.54
N THR A 117 5.66 -12.22 -3.60
CA THR A 117 6.60 -11.44 -4.42
C THR A 117 6.24 -11.47 -5.92
N ALA A 118 5.75 -12.59 -6.43
CA ALA A 118 5.28 -12.68 -7.81
C ALA A 118 4.08 -11.75 -8.10
N ARG A 119 3.19 -11.55 -7.13
CA ARG A 119 2.08 -10.59 -7.23
C ARG A 119 2.58 -9.14 -7.25
N LEU A 120 3.62 -8.83 -6.48
CA LEU A 120 4.22 -7.49 -6.41
C LEU A 120 5.06 -7.14 -7.65
N LEU A 121 5.69 -8.13 -8.30
CA LEU A 121 6.61 -7.93 -9.42
C LEU A 121 5.93 -8.03 -10.80
N ARG A 122 4.69 -7.59 -10.90
CA ARG A 122 3.98 -7.45 -12.17
C ARG A 122 4.47 -6.21 -12.92
N PRO A 123 4.29 -6.13 -14.25
CA PRO A 123 4.69 -4.96 -15.04
C PRO A 123 3.71 -3.78 -14.91
N PHE A 124 3.03 -3.68 -13.78
CA PHE A 124 2.11 -2.59 -13.44
C PHE A 124 1.92 -2.50 -11.93
N GLU A 125 1.54 -1.32 -11.46
CA GLU A 125 1.00 -1.10 -10.12
C GLU A 125 -0.52 -1.02 -10.17
N VAL A 126 -1.17 -1.40 -9.08
CA VAL A 126 -2.61 -1.23 -8.91
C VAL A 126 -2.87 -0.12 -7.91
N VAL A 127 -3.75 0.81 -8.28
CA VAL A 127 -4.22 1.87 -7.40
C VAL A 127 -5.74 1.90 -7.40
N PHE A 128 -6.35 2.24 -6.28
CA PHE A 128 -7.78 2.57 -6.21
C PHE A 128 -7.95 4.09 -6.29
N VAL A 129 -8.72 4.50 -7.27
CA VAL A 129 -9.01 5.92 -7.54
C VAL A 129 -10.39 6.32 -7.04
#